data_370176021e2fa1a77a83410c0452f452
#
_entry.id   370176021e2fa1a77a83410c0452f452
#
_cell.length_a   1.000
_cell.length_b   1.000
_cell.length_c   1.000
_cell.angle_alpha   90.00
_cell.angle_beta   90.00
_cell.angle_gamma   90.00
#
_symmetry.space_group_name_H-M   'P 1'
#
loop_
_entity.id
_entity.type
_entity.pdbx_description
1 polymer ?
#
loop_
_entity_poly.entity_id
_entity_poly.type
_entity_poly.pdbx_seq_one_letter_code
_entity_poly.pdbx_strand_id
1 'polypeptide(L)'
;MSTARTIRRFSTQPVDDVTLARCLEAATWAPSGANAQEWRFVVLKSPEQRAVVAEAAAQALKVIEVAYGMTRPAADDLSRRARDNRATYELHDRAGEFTSVLFAQKRLRMASDMLLAGSIFPAMQNLLLAARAQGLGACLTSWASYGGEQLLRTAVGVPDDWIIPGHIVVGWPKGRHGPVRRRPWQDAVNLDRWDERADDIASAAVVD
;
A
#
# COMPACT_ATOMS: atom_id res chain seq x y z
N MET A 1 12.39 9.69 0.35
CA MET A 1 10.92 9.86 0.51
C MET A 1 10.26 10.44 -0.75
N SER A 2 10.79 11.50 -1.35
CA SER A 2 10.16 12.18 -2.51
C SER A 2 9.90 11.31 -3.75
N THR A 3 10.58 10.18 -3.89
CA THR A 3 10.39 9.24 -5.01
C THR A 3 9.58 7.98 -4.64
N ALA A 4 9.14 7.84 -3.38
CA ALA A 4 8.26 6.74 -2.97
C ALA A 4 6.84 7.00 -3.51
N ARG A 5 6.30 6.03 -4.24
CA ARG A 5 5.00 6.11 -4.90
C ARG A 5 4.45 4.71 -5.15
N THR A 6 3.17 4.63 -5.42
CA THR A 6 2.52 3.39 -5.85
C THR A 6 3.12 2.93 -7.18
N ILE A 7 3.72 1.76 -7.19
CA ILE A 7 4.23 1.06 -8.37
C ILE A 7 3.31 -0.12 -8.66
N ARG A 8 2.80 -0.21 -9.88
CA ARG A 8 1.87 -1.26 -10.31
C ARG A 8 2.45 -2.17 -11.40
N ARG A 9 3.63 -1.82 -11.93
CA ARG A 9 4.30 -2.59 -12.96
C ARG A 9 5.61 -3.12 -12.43
N PHE A 10 5.71 -4.44 -12.34
CA PHE A 10 6.87 -5.13 -11.82
C PHE A 10 7.46 -6.06 -12.88
N SER A 11 8.78 -6.27 -12.79
CA SER A 11 9.47 -7.34 -13.51
C SER A 11 9.13 -8.70 -12.88
N THR A 12 9.52 -9.77 -13.54
CA THR A 12 9.38 -11.14 -13.02
C THR A 12 10.55 -11.55 -12.10
N GLN A 13 11.52 -10.66 -11.90
CA GLN A 13 12.64 -10.91 -10.98
C GLN A 13 12.12 -11.10 -9.56
N PRO A 14 12.44 -12.21 -8.88
CA PRO A 14 12.02 -12.44 -7.52
C PRO A 14 12.68 -11.44 -6.55
N VAL A 15 11.98 -11.10 -5.50
CA VAL A 15 12.55 -10.36 -4.37
C VAL A 15 13.20 -11.38 -3.43
N ASP A 16 14.48 -11.19 -3.16
CA ASP A 16 15.21 -12.06 -2.23
C ASP A 16 14.80 -11.82 -0.78
N ASP A 17 14.98 -12.86 0.05
CA ASP A 17 14.51 -12.85 1.44
C ASP A 17 15.26 -11.85 2.31
N VAL A 18 16.52 -11.55 2.02
CA VAL A 18 17.31 -10.57 2.80
C VAL A 18 16.79 -9.16 2.57
N THR A 19 16.55 -8.80 1.31
CA THR A 19 15.97 -7.49 0.94
C THR A 19 14.57 -7.33 1.53
N LEU A 20 13.74 -8.38 1.46
CA LEU A 20 12.40 -8.37 2.03
C LEU A 20 12.44 -8.24 3.56
N ALA A 21 13.33 -8.98 4.23
CA ALA A 21 13.49 -8.90 5.69
C ALA A 21 13.82 -7.49 6.18
N ARG A 22 14.70 -6.76 5.49
CA ARG A 22 15.00 -5.35 5.81
C ARG A 22 13.75 -4.45 5.71
N CYS A 23 12.89 -4.72 4.73
CA CYS A 23 11.64 -3.96 4.60
C CYS A 23 10.65 -4.29 5.72
N LEU A 24 10.56 -5.56 6.13
CA LEU A 24 9.70 -6.01 7.23
C LEU A 24 10.21 -5.49 8.57
N GLU A 25 11.52 -5.50 8.80
CA GLU A 25 12.14 -4.92 9.99
C GLU A 25 11.80 -3.43 10.12
N ALA A 26 11.96 -2.65 9.04
CA ALA A 26 11.59 -1.24 9.04
C ALA A 26 10.10 -1.03 9.36
N ALA A 27 9.21 -1.93 8.92
CA ALA A 27 7.79 -1.87 9.26
C ALA A 27 7.57 -1.97 10.78
N THR A 28 8.35 -2.79 11.49
CA THR A 28 8.22 -2.94 12.95
C THR A 28 8.67 -1.71 13.75
N TRP A 29 9.38 -0.77 13.15
CA TRP A 29 9.80 0.48 13.79
C TRP A 29 8.69 1.54 13.83
N ALA A 30 7.51 1.21 13.35
CA ALA A 30 6.36 2.10 13.44
C ALA A 30 5.90 2.28 14.90
N PRO A 31 5.36 3.46 15.26
CA PRO A 31 4.74 3.62 16.57
C PRO A 31 3.48 2.78 16.69
N SER A 32 3.20 2.30 17.90
CA SER A 32 1.94 1.62 18.23
C SER A 32 1.40 2.11 19.57
N GLY A 33 0.08 2.10 19.75
CA GLY A 33 -0.55 2.50 20.99
C GLY A 33 0.04 1.74 22.16
N ALA A 34 0.53 2.44 23.20
CA ALA A 34 1.22 1.88 24.38
C ALA A 34 2.37 0.90 24.02
N ASN A 35 2.95 1.03 22.85
CA ASN A 35 3.95 0.09 22.31
C ASN A 35 3.47 -1.38 22.29
N ALA A 36 2.17 -1.60 22.12
CA ALA A 36 1.57 -2.92 22.20
C ALA A 36 1.95 -3.85 21.03
N GLN A 37 2.29 -3.27 19.87
CA GLN A 37 2.77 -3.98 18.68
C GLN A 37 1.87 -5.16 18.27
N GLU A 38 0.56 -4.97 18.39
CA GLU A 38 -0.50 -5.96 18.11
C GLU A 38 -0.76 -6.09 16.60
N TRP A 39 0.29 -6.21 15.83
CA TRP A 39 0.27 -6.47 14.38
C TRP A 39 0.90 -7.80 14.03
N ARG A 40 0.53 -8.31 12.85
CA ARG A 40 1.19 -9.43 12.18
C ARG A 40 1.34 -9.10 10.69
N PHE A 41 2.46 -9.51 10.14
CA PHE A 41 2.76 -9.41 8.71
C PHE A 41 2.90 -10.81 8.14
N VAL A 42 2.07 -11.18 7.17
CA VAL A 42 2.11 -12.49 6.53
C VAL A 42 2.66 -12.34 5.13
N VAL A 43 3.82 -12.91 4.87
CA VAL A 43 4.45 -12.92 3.55
C VAL A 43 3.83 -14.01 2.70
N LEU A 44 3.23 -13.62 1.56
CA LEU A 44 2.56 -14.51 0.63
C LEU A 44 3.46 -14.72 -0.60
N LYS A 45 4.21 -15.82 -0.64
CA LYS A 45 5.16 -16.11 -1.72
C LYS A 45 5.11 -17.54 -2.26
N SER A 46 4.44 -18.48 -1.56
CA SER A 46 4.25 -19.82 -2.11
C SER A 46 3.28 -19.79 -3.31
N PRO A 47 3.37 -20.73 -4.25
CA PRO A 47 2.46 -20.80 -5.39
C PRO A 47 0.98 -20.80 -4.97
N GLU A 48 0.64 -21.53 -3.91
CA GLU A 48 -0.72 -21.67 -3.39
C GLU A 48 -1.23 -20.30 -2.86
N GLN A 49 -0.42 -19.63 -2.06
CA GLN A 49 -0.78 -18.33 -1.51
C GLN A 49 -0.87 -17.25 -2.61
N ARG A 50 0.00 -17.29 -3.61
CA ARG A 50 -0.06 -16.38 -4.75
C ARG A 50 -1.31 -16.60 -5.61
N ALA A 51 -1.79 -17.85 -5.74
CA ALA A 51 -3.06 -18.13 -6.41
C ALA A 51 -4.24 -17.48 -5.68
N VAL A 52 -4.27 -17.54 -4.34
CA VAL A 52 -5.29 -16.85 -3.54
C VAL A 52 -5.23 -15.34 -3.71
N VAL A 53 -4.02 -14.77 -3.75
CA VAL A 53 -3.82 -13.33 -4.01
C VAL A 53 -4.37 -12.95 -5.39
N ALA A 54 -4.14 -13.76 -6.42
CA ALA A 54 -4.69 -13.53 -7.76
C ALA A 54 -6.22 -13.53 -7.75
N GLU A 55 -6.84 -14.48 -7.06
CA GLU A 55 -8.30 -14.56 -6.94
C GLU A 55 -8.87 -13.35 -6.17
N ALA A 56 -8.27 -12.99 -5.03
CA ALA A 56 -8.68 -11.81 -4.26
C ALA A 56 -8.56 -10.52 -5.09
N ALA A 57 -7.49 -10.37 -5.88
CA ALA A 57 -7.31 -9.25 -6.80
C ALA A 57 -8.39 -9.23 -7.90
N ALA A 58 -8.72 -10.38 -8.47
CA ALA A 58 -9.76 -10.48 -9.50
C ALA A 58 -11.16 -10.16 -8.96
N GLN A 59 -11.48 -10.60 -7.74
CA GLN A 59 -12.74 -10.22 -7.07
C GLN A 59 -12.80 -8.72 -6.79
N ALA A 60 -11.72 -8.16 -6.24
CA ALA A 60 -11.63 -6.73 -5.95
C ALA A 60 -11.77 -5.88 -7.23
N LEU A 61 -11.17 -6.33 -8.34
CA LEU A 61 -11.26 -5.60 -9.61
C LEU A 61 -12.70 -5.43 -10.07
N LYS A 62 -13.52 -6.48 -9.98
CA LYS A 62 -14.96 -6.42 -10.35
C LYS A 62 -15.71 -5.36 -9.54
N VAL A 63 -15.44 -5.29 -8.24
CA VAL A 63 -16.05 -4.27 -7.36
C VAL A 63 -15.55 -2.87 -7.69
N ILE A 64 -14.25 -2.71 -7.94
CA ILE A 64 -13.61 -1.44 -8.30
C ILE A 64 -14.14 -0.93 -9.65
N GLU A 65 -14.29 -1.80 -10.65
CA GLU A 65 -14.86 -1.44 -11.96
C GLU A 65 -16.24 -0.81 -11.80
N VAL A 66 -17.11 -1.44 -11.00
CA VAL A 66 -18.45 -0.92 -10.74
C VAL A 66 -18.41 0.38 -9.91
N ALA A 67 -17.66 0.38 -8.80
CA ALA A 67 -17.63 1.51 -7.87
C ALA A 67 -17.07 2.81 -8.48
N TYR A 68 -16.11 2.68 -9.40
CA TYR A 68 -15.42 3.83 -10.01
C TYR A 68 -15.75 4.02 -11.50
N GLY A 69 -16.67 3.24 -12.06
CA GLY A 69 -16.98 3.28 -13.49
C GLY A 69 -15.75 3.01 -14.37
N MET A 70 -14.85 2.13 -13.91
CA MET A 70 -13.63 1.80 -14.62
C MET A 70 -13.90 0.75 -15.72
N THR A 71 -13.26 0.97 -16.87
CA THR A 71 -13.23 -0.01 -17.96
C THR A 71 -11.81 -0.18 -18.45
N ARG A 72 -11.51 -1.34 -19.04
CA ARG A 72 -10.21 -1.56 -19.69
C ARG A 72 -10.03 -0.58 -20.84
N PRO A 73 -8.96 0.22 -20.82
CA PRO A 73 -8.72 1.18 -21.91
C PRO A 73 -8.45 0.47 -23.22
N ALA A 74 -8.94 1.04 -24.32
CA ALA A 74 -8.57 0.61 -25.66
C ALA A 74 -7.05 0.69 -25.88
N ALA A 75 -6.50 -0.17 -26.71
CA ALA A 75 -5.04 -0.30 -26.89
C ALA A 75 -4.41 1.01 -27.43
N ASP A 76 -5.15 1.72 -28.28
CA ASP A 76 -4.78 2.97 -28.95
C ASP A 76 -5.04 4.24 -28.12
N ASP A 77 -5.73 4.15 -26.96
CA ASP A 77 -5.90 5.30 -26.07
C ASP A 77 -4.59 5.62 -25.35
N LEU A 78 -3.90 6.68 -25.78
CA LEU A 78 -2.62 7.13 -25.21
C LEU A 78 -2.80 8.16 -24.09
N SER A 79 -4.01 8.46 -23.66
CA SER A 79 -4.28 9.40 -22.57
C SER A 79 -3.57 8.98 -21.26
N ARG A 80 -3.32 9.97 -20.39
CA ARG A 80 -2.74 9.69 -19.06
C ARG A 80 -3.67 8.77 -18.26
N ARG A 81 -4.97 9.00 -18.30
CA ARG A 81 -5.97 8.17 -17.60
C ARG A 81 -5.92 6.72 -18.09
N ALA A 82 -5.83 6.50 -19.40
CA ALA A 82 -5.73 5.17 -19.97
C ALA A 82 -4.44 4.47 -19.54
N ARG A 83 -3.30 5.18 -19.48
CA ARG A 83 -2.03 4.61 -18.99
C ARG A 83 -2.10 4.21 -17.51
N ASP A 84 -2.71 5.05 -16.67
CA ASP A 84 -2.87 4.77 -15.24
C ASP A 84 -3.84 3.59 -15.02
N ASN A 85 -4.95 3.52 -15.77
CA ASN A 85 -5.89 2.40 -15.74
C ASN A 85 -5.23 1.10 -16.22
N ARG A 86 -4.49 1.12 -17.36
CA ARG A 86 -3.75 -0.07 -17.83
C ARG A 86 -2.79 -0.61 -16.77
N ALA A 87 -2.10 0.27 -16.04
CA ALA A 87 -1.22 -0.18 -14.97
C ALA A 87 -1.99 -0.82 -13.80
N THR A 88 -3.20 -0.34 -13.52
CA THR A 88 -4.09 -0.94 -12.52
C THR A 88 -4.55 -2.32 -12.97
N TYR A 89 -5.04 -2.46 -14.20
CA TYR A 89 -5.44 -3.76 -14.74
C TYR A 89 -4.27 -4.76 -14.79
N GLU A 90 -3.08 -4.32 -15.25
CA GLU A 90 -1.87 -5.15 -15.29
C GLU A 90 -1.50 -5.69 -13.89
N LEU A 91 -1.61 -4.87 -12.85
CA LEU A 91 -1.36 -5.32 -11.49
C LEU A 91 -2.36 -6.40 -11.05
N HIS A 92 -3.66 -6.23 -11.33
CA HIS A 92 -4.68 -7.19 -10.93
C HIS A 92 -4.54 -8.50 -11.71
N ASP A 93 -4.33 -8.42 -13.02
CA ASP A 93 -4.16 -9.61 -13.88
C ASP A 93 -2.94 -10.46 -13.50
N ARG A 94 -1.90 -9.81 -12.95
CA ARG A 94 -0.62 -10.43 -12.62
C ARG A 94 -0.36 -10.55 -11.12
N ALA A 95 -1.38 -10.30 -10.28
CA ALA A 95 -1.22 -10.24 -8.83
C ALA A 95 -0.54 -11.48 -8.23
N GLY A 96 -0.85 -12.66 -8.76
CA GLY A 96 -0.26 -13.94 -8.34
C GLY A 96 1.20 -14.16 -8.78
N GLU A 97 1.79 -13.28 -9.57
CA GLU A 97 3.19 -13.42 -9.98
C GLU A 97 4.17 -12.83 -8.95
N PHE A 98 3.68 -12.00 -8.04
CA PHE A 98 4.53 -11.18 -7.17
C PHE A 98 4.46 -11.63 -5.71
N THR A 99 5.55 -11.36 -4.98
CA THR A 99 5.55 -11.44 -3.52
C THR A 99 4.66 -10.34 -2.95
N SER A 100 3.94 -10.66 -1.91
CA SER A 100 3.13 -9.67 -1.22
C SER A 100 3.11 -9.88 0.29
N VAL A 101 2.71 -8.85 1.02
CA VAL A 101 2.64 -8.85 2.46
C VAL A 101 1.22 -8.44 2.89
N LEU A 102 0.54 -9.35 3.58
CA LEU A 102 -0.73 -9.09 4.23
C LEU A 102 -0.44 -8.49 5.61
N PHE A 103 -1.09 -7.39 5.92
CA PHE A 103 -1.03 -6.76 7.23
C PHE A 103 -2.30 -7.08 8.01
N ALA A 104 -2.13 -7.56 9.23
CA ALA A 104 -3.21 -7.82 10.16
C ALA A 104 -2.97 -7.10 11.48
N GLN A 105 -4.04 -6.56 12.07
CA GLN A 105 -4.03 -5.84 13.34
C GLN A 105 -5.07 -6.45 14.29
N LYS A 106 -4.66 -6.77 15.51
CA LYS A 106 -5.57 -7.30 16.52
C LYS A 106 -6.59 -6.24 16.94
N ARG A 107 -7.87 -6.65 17.05
CA ARG A 107 -8.91 -5.80 17.61
C ARG A 107 -8.71 -5.64 19.11
N LEU A 108 -8.71 -4.42 19.60
CA LEU A 108 -8.65 -4.12 21.01
C LEU A 108 -10.06 -3.71 21.48
N ARG A 109 -10.48 -4.24 22.61
CA ARG A 109 -11.87 -4.10 23.13
C ARG A 109 -12.38 -2.64 23.18
N MET A 110 -11.50 -1.68 23.45
CA MET A 110 -11.85 -0.26 23.63
C MET A 110 -11.40 0.63 22.46
N ALA A 111 -10.78 0.06 21.42
CA ALA A 111 -10.27 0.85 20.31
C ALA A 111 -11.19 0.77 19.09
N SER A 112 -11.50 1.92 18.51
CA SER A 112 -12.15 1.99 17.20
C SER A 112 -11.17 1.49 16.10
N ASP A 113 -11.71 1.04 14.97
CA ASP A 113 -10.90 0.64 13.81
C ASP A 113 -9.99 1.80 13.33
N MET A 114 -10.43 3.06 13.47
CA MET A 114 -9.62 4.25 13.18
C MET A 114 -8.39 4.34 14.10
N LEU A 115 -8.54 4.06 15.39
CA LEU A 115 -7.43 4.10 16.34
C LEU A 115 -6.44 2.96 16.07
N LEU A 116 -6.94 1.77 15.73
CA LEU A 116 -6.10 0.63 15.31
C LEU A 116 -5.34 0.94 14.03
N ALA A 117 -5.97 1.64 13.08
CA ALA A 117 -5.35 2.11 11.85
C ALA A 117 -4.13 3.02 12.11
N GLY A 118 -4.15 3.81 13.18
CA GLY A 118 -3.03 4.67 13.61
C GLY A 118 -1.74 3.91 13.94
N SER A 119 -1.80 2.60 14.22
CA SER A 119 -0.60 1.76 14.41
C SER A 119 -0.19 1.04 13.13
N ILE A 120 -1.14 0.41 12.42
CA ILE A 120 -0.80 -0.47 11.31
C ILE A 120 -0.45 0.30 10.03
N PHE A 121 -1.09 1.45 9.73
CA PHE A 121 -0.75 2.23 8.54
C PHE A 121 0.65 2.87 8.59
N PRO A 122 1.17 3.37 9.72
CA PRO A 122 2.58 3.72 9.85
C PRO A 122 3.53 2.56 9.55
N ALA A 123 3.21 1.33 10.00
CA ALA A 123 4.01 0.15 9.67
C ALA A 123 4.01 -0.15 8.17
N MET A 124 2.85 -0.06 7.51
CA MET A 124 2.76 -0.17 6.06
C MET A 124 3.57 0.91 5.34
N GLN A 125 3.48 2.16 5.81
CA GLN A 125 4.24 3.27 5.23
C GLN A 125 5.74 3.07 5.37
N ASN A 126 6.21 2.58 6.52
CA ASN A 126 7.62 2.24 6.72
C ASN A 126 8.09 1.18 5.74
N LEU A 127 7.30 0.11 5.52
CA LEU A 127 7.62 -0.90 4.51
C LEU A 127 7.71 -0.29 3.10
N LEU A 128 6.77 0.57 2.71
CA LEU A 128 6.78 1.25 1.40
C LEU A 128 8.04 2.09 1.20
N LEU A 129 8.47 2.82 2.23
CA LEU A 129 9.68 3.65 2.19
C LEU A 129 10.95 2.80 2.16
N ALA A 130 11.01 1.74 2.97
CA ALA A 130 12.13 0.80 3.00
C ALA A 130 12.26 0.05 1.66
N ALA A 131 11.16 -0.42 1.08
CA ALA A 131 11.15 -1.02 -0.25
C ALA A 131 11.75 -0.07 -1.28
N ARG A 132 11.35 1.21 -1.27
CA ARG A 132 11.93 2.21 -2.16
C ARG A 132 13.43 2.42 -1.92
N ALA A 133 13.88 2.43 -0.67
CA ALA A 133 15.30 2.56 -0.31
C ALA A 133 16.14 1.38 -0.80
N GLN A 134 15.56 0.16 -0.83
CA GLN A 134 16.18 -1.05 -1.37
C GLN A 134 16.08 -1.15 -2.91
N GLY A 135 15.53 -0.13 -3.61
CA GLY A 135 15.34 -0.16 -5.06
C GLY A 135 14.07 -0.90 -5.53
N LEU A 136 13.30 -1.45 -4.60
CA LEU A 136 12.03 -2.10 -4.91
C LEU A 136 10.93 -1.08 -5.22
N GLY A 137 9.91 -1.55 -5.90
CA GLY A 137 8.60 -0.91 -6.00
C GLY A 137 7.63 -1.59 -5.06
N ALA A 138 6.62 -0.85 -4.61
CA ALA A 138 5.56 -1.40 -3.81
C ALA A 138 4.21 -0.75 -4.13
N CYS A 139 3.12 -1.49 -3.92
CA CYS A 139 1.76 -1.03 -4.08
C CYS A 139 0.92 -1.47 -2.89
N LEU A 140 0.48 -0.51 -2.08
CA LEU A 140 -0.59 -0.77 -1.11
C LEU A 140 -1.89 -0.97 -1.88
N THR A 141 -2.55 -2.08 -1.65
CA THR A 141 -3.81 -2.47 -2.28
C THR A 141 -4.93 -2.51 -1.25
N SER A 142 -6.15 -2.31 -1.70
CA SER A 142 -7.38 -2.41 -0.92
C SER A 142 -8.20 -3.66 -1.27
N TRP A 143 -7.56 -4.72 -1.76
CA TRP A 143 -8.27 -5.91 -2.23
C TRP A 143 -9.13 -6.57 -1.15
N ALA A 144 -8.66 -6.58 0.11
CA ALA A 144 -9.49 -7.03 1.22
C ALA A 144 -10.79 -6.21 1.32
N SER A 145 -10.70 -4.89 1.31
CA SER A 145 -11.86 -3.99 1.43
C SER A 145 -12.85 -4.07 0.25
N TYR A 146 -12.40 -4.55 -0.92
CA TYR A 146 -13.22 -4.70 -2.13
C TYR A 146 -13.59 -6.18 -2.43
N GLY A 147 -13.83 -6.98 -1.38
CA GLY A 147 -14.39 -8.33 -1.50
C GLY A 147 -13.39 -9.48 -1.40
N GLY A 148 -12.07 -9.21 -1.35
CA GLY A 148 -11.05 -10.25 -1.20
C GLY A 148 -10.77 -10.68 0.24
N GLU A 149 -11.37 -10.04 1.25
CA GLU A 149 -11.02 -10.26 2.65
C GLU A 149 -11.21 -11.72 3.09
N GLN A 150 -12.37 -12.29 2.80
CA GLN A 150 -12.68 -13.67 3.24
C GLN A 150 -11.73 -14.70 2.64
N LEU A 151 -11.36 -14.55 1.37
CA LEU A 151 -10.38 -15.40 0.72
C LEU A 151 -9.02 -15.32 1.40
N LEU A 152 -8.51 -14.09 1.58
CA LEU A 152 -7.22 -13.84 2.21
C LEU A 152 -7.22 -14.33 3.67
N ARG A 153 -8.28 -14.04 4.43
CA ARG A 153 -8.44 -14.45 5.83
C ARG A 153 -8.38 -15.97 5.98
N THR A 154 -9.19 -16.69 5.18
CA THR A 154 -9.25 -18.15 5.23
C THR A 154 -7.94 -18.78 4.82
N ALA A 155 -7.31 -18.30 3.74
CA ALA A 155 -6.10 -18.89 3.19
C ALA A 155 -4.88 -18.81 4.13
N VAL A 156 -4.81 -17.75 4.97
CA VAL A 156 -3.68 -17.57 5.90
C VAL A 156 -4.06 -17.79 7.37
N GLY A 157 -5.32 -18.14 7.64
CA GLY A 157 -5.79 -18.42 9.00
C GLY A 157 -5.81 -17.19 9.92
N VAL A 158 -6.20 -16.01 9.39
CA VAL A 158 -6.32 -14.80 10.22
C VAL A 158 -7.52 -14.94 11.15
N PRO A 159 -7.36 -14.88 12.49
CA PRO A 159 -8.47 -14.99 13.43
C PRO A 159 -9.50 -13.88 13.29
N ASP A 160 -10.74 -14.13 13.75
CA ASP A 160 -11.86 -13.16 13.62
C ASP A 160 -11.67 -11.90 14.46
N ASP A 161 -10.89 -11.98 15.55
CA ASP A 161 -10.53 -10.84 16.38
C ASP A 161 -9.41 -9.96 15.80
N TRP A 162 -9.02 -10.20 14.54
CA TRP A 162 -8.05 -9.40 13.79
C TRP A 162 -8.73 -8.73 12.58
N ILE A 163 -8.32 -7.51 12.26
CA ILE A 163 -8.67 -6.83 10.99
C ILE A 163 -7.56 -7.01 9.96
N ILE A 164 -7.91 -6.93 8.70
CA ILE A 164 -6.98 -6.92 7.55
C ILE A 164 -7.09 -5.55 6.87
N PRO A 165 -6.36 -4.52 7.36
CA PRO A 165 -6.52 -3.16 6.84
C PRO A 165 -5.84 -2.95 5.49
N GLY A 166 -4.96 -3.84 5.08
CA GLY A 166 -4.29 -3.70 3.78
C GLY A 166 -3.36 -4.84 3.44
N HIS A 167 -2.92 -4.80 2.20
CA HIS A 167 -2.07 -5.77 1.56
C HIS A 167 -1.12 -5.04 0.62
N ILE A 168 0.17 -5.34 0.66
CA ILE A 168 1.20 -4.68 -0.14
C ILE A 168 1.82 -5.68 -1.10
N VAL A 169 1.75 -5.39 -2.39
CA VAL A 169 2.52 -6.08 -3.43
C VAL A 169 3.90 -5.44 -3.51
N VAL A 170 4.94 -6.28 -3.56
CA VAL A 170 6.35 -5.86 -3.61
C VAL A 170 7.05 -6.54 -4.79
N GLY A 171 7.91 -5.80 -5.48
CA GLY A 171 8.67 -6.35 -6.60
C GLY A 171 9.66 -5.35 -7.19
N TRP A 172 10.48 -5.79 -8.14
CA TRP A 172 11.37 -4.91 -8.88
C TRP A 172 10.56 -4.08 -9.89
N PRO A 173 10.62 -2.73 -9.82
CA PRO A 173 9.79 -1.88 -10.67
C PRO A 173 10.22 -1.95 -12.13
N LYS A 174 9.25 -1.96 -13.06
CA LYS A 174 9.51 -1.68 -14.47
C LYS A 174 9.63 -0.17 -14.68
N GLY A 175 10.73 0.27 -15.29
CA GLY A 175 10.99 1.66 -15.62
C GLY A 175 11.56 2.49 -14.46
N ARG A 176 11.77 3.78 -14.72
CA ARG A 176 12.31 4.75 -13.75
C ARG A 176 11.21 5.64 -13.23
N HIS A 177 11.22 5.88 -11.93
CA HIS A 177 10.20 6.67 -11.24
C HIS A 177 10.85 7.84 -10.51
N GLY A 178 10.56 9.04 -10.99
CA GLY A 178 11.04 10.29 -10.40
C GLY A 178 10.22 10.75 -9.19
N PRO A 179 10.43 12.00 -8.74
CA PRO A 179 9.70 12.58 -7.63
C PRO A 179 8.17 12.60 -7.84
N VAL A 180 7.43 12.46 -6.76
CA VAL A 180 5.98 12.61 -6.78
C VAL A 180 5.59 14.09 -6.91
N ARG A 181 4.52 14.35 -7.67
CA ARG A 181 3.93 15.68 -7.69
C ARG A 181 2.97 15.82 -6.53
N ARG A 182 3.10 16.89 -5.77
CA ARG A 182 2.19 17.27 -4.68
C ARG A 182 1.85 18.73 -4.82
N ARG A 183 0.73 19.14 -4.25
CA ARG A 183 0.44 20.55 -4.01
C ARG A 183 1.49 21.12 -3.05
N PRO A 184 1.72 22.43 -3.04
CA PRO A 184 2.55 23.07 -2.04
C PRO A 184 2.09 22.66 -0.63
N TRP A 185 3.04 22.41 0.29
CA TRP A 185 2.68 21.99 1.64
C TRP A 185 1.87 23.06 2.39
N GLN A 186 2.08 24.33 2.04
CA GLN A 186 1.35 25.48 2.59
C GLN A 186 -0.17 25.37 2.39
N ASP A 187 -0.62 24.68 1.31
CA ASP A 187 -2.04 24.46 1.07
C ASP A 187 -2.68 23.48 2.07
N ALA A 188 -1.87 22.76 2.83
CA ALA A 188 -2.32 21.73 3.79
C ALA A 188 -2.07 22.09 5.25
N VAL A 189 -1.50 23.28 5.52
CA VAL A 189 -1.11 23.69 6.87
C VAL A 189 -1.81 24.99 7.25
N ASN A 190 -2.44 24.97 8.40
CA ASN A 190 -3.01 26.12 9.07
C ASN A 190 -2.31 26.33 10.42
N LEU A 191 -2.24 27.55 10.91
CA LEU A 191 -1.62 27.90 12.18
C LEU A 191 -2.72 28.16 13.22
N ASP A 192 -2.67 27.44 14.33
CA ASP A 192 -3.56 27.54 15.48
C ASP A 192 -5.05 27.27 15.18
N ARG A 193 -5.60 27.75 14.07
CA ARG A 193 -7.01 27.59 13.67
C ARG A 193 -7.14 27.01 12.26
N TRP A 194 -8.28 26.41 12.00
CA TRP A 194 -8.56 25.67 10.75
C TRP A 194 -8.41 26.53 9.49
N ASP A 195 -8.72 27.78 9.49
CA ASP A 195 -8.77 28.70 8.36
C ASP A 195 -7.66 29.77 8.37
N GLU A 196 -6.75 29.74 9.35
CA GLU A 196 -5.58 30.62 9.41
C GLU A 196 -4.38 29.98 8.71
N ARG A 197 -3.94 30.55 7.60
CA ARG A 197 -2.82 30.03 6.81
C ARG A 197 -1.49 30.24 7.53
N ALA A 198 -0.60 29.25 7.38
CA ALA A 198 0.73 29.26 7.99
C ALA A 198 1.76 30.01 7.13
N ASP A 199 1.44 31.22 6.66
CA ASP A 199 2.32 31.99 5.76
C ASP A 199 3.66 32.37 6.45
N ASP A 200 3.66 32.56 7.77
CA ASP A 200 4.86 32.89 8.55
C ASP A 200 5.85 31.72 8.67
N ILE A 201 5.36 30.45 8.64
CA ILE A 201 6.24 29.28 8.66
C ILE A 201 7.00 29.18 7.34
N ALA A 202 6.41 29.63 6.23
CA ALA A 202 7.03 29.57 4.91
C ALA A 202 8.25 30.51 4.78
N SER A 203 8.23 31.65 5.46
CA SER A 203 9.33 32.61 5.43
C SER A 203 10.56 32.14 6.20
N ALA A 204 10.40 31.29 7.21
CA ALA A 204 11.50 30.73 8.00
C ALA A 204 12.24 29.55 7.29
N ALA A 205 11.62 28.93 6.29
CA ALA A 205 12.18 27.77 5.57
C ALA A 205 13.04 28.12 4.34
N VAL A 206 13.27 29.41 4.07
CA VAL A 206 14.04 29.92 2.92
C VAL A 206 15.44 30.41 3.34
N VAL A 207 15.87 30.14 4.56
CA VAL A 207 17.25 30.44 4.99
C VAL A 207 18.04 29.13 5.00
N ASP A 208 18.79 28.93 3.90
CA ASP A 208 19.90 28.05 3.49
C ASP A 208 19.62 27.14 2.30
#